data_9923b4f6c4b2068c42f3813744664656
#
_entry.id   9923b4f6c4b2068c42f3813744664656
#
_cell.length_a   1.000
_cell.length_b   1.000
_cell.length_c   1.000
_cell.angle_alpha   90.00
_cell.angle_beta   90.00
_cell.angle_gamma   90.00
#
_symmetry.space_group_name_H-M   'P 1'
#
loop_
_entity.id
_entity.type
_entity.pdbx_description
1 polymer ?
#
loop_
_entity_poly.entity_id
_entity_poly.type
_entity_poly.pdbx_seq_one_letter_code
_entity_poly.pdbx_strand_id
1 'polypeptide(L)'
;MHLAREEAILQSTCRLLGEKSFDAMTMDDVASAVGIAKASLYKHFASKEDLCRAAMLQILERGRAYLATLSADLPPLDKLRGLVRWLLERLVTNETPLLPSCNSGLRTVLMADRQYLDGLMEVSDQIGQWITEAQAEGTINPAVPPLVVLYTLFARACDPVVGFLKDGGQYADAEIVELVLQTCFEGLRAR
;
A
#
# COMPACT_ATOMS: atom_id res chain seq x y z
N MET A 1 18.03 -10.48 16.95
CA MET A 1 17.01 -11.55 16.98
C MET A 1 15.59 -11.04 17.24
N HIS A 2 15.35 -10.08 18.14
CA HIS A 2 14.00 -9.56 18.45
C HIS A 2 13.38 -8.82 17.27
N LEU A 3 14.09 -7.87 16.66
CA LEU A 3 13.66 -7.08 15.50
C LEU A 3 13.31 -7.92 14.26
N ALA A 4 14.12 -8.93 13.94
CA ALA A 4 13.85 -9.82 12.81
C ALA A 4 12.57 -10.67 13.00
N ARG A 5 12.22 -11.00 14.25
CA ARG A 5 10.99 -11.72 14.56
C ARG A 5 9.76 -10.83 14.45
N GLU A 6 9.85 -9.61 14.94
CA GLU A 6 8.78 -8.61 14.83
C GLU A 6 8.47 -8.29 13.37
N GLU A 7 9.51 -8.09 12.56
CA GLU A 7 9.41 -7.93 11.11
C GLU A 7 8.65 -9.09 10.45
N ALA A 8 9.00 -10.35 10.77
CA ALA A 8 8.33 -11.54 10.25
C ALA A 8 6.85 -11.62 10.68
N ILE A 9 6.52 -11.19 11.92
CA ILE A 9 5.14 -11.12 12.41
C ILE A 9 4.35 -10.09 11.59
N LEU A 10 4.87 -8.87 11.42
CA LEU A 10 4.20 -7.80 10.70
C LEU A 10 4.00 -8.17 9.22
N GLN A 11 5.00 -8.76 8.58
CA GLN A 11 4.92 -9.22 7.20
C GLN A 11 3.85 -10.31 7.01
N SER A 12 3.81 -11.30 7.92
CA SER A 12 2.78 -12.35 7.90
C SER A 12 1.39 -11.77 8.14
N THR A 13 1.28 -10.75 9.00
CA THR A 13 0.02 -10.02 9.24
C THR A 13 -0.46 -9.32 7.98
N CYS A 14 0.42 -8.61 7.26
CA CYS A 14 0.10 -7.95 6.00
C CYS A 14 -0.46 -8.95 4.97
N ARG A 15 0.22 -10.08 4.79
CA ARG A 15 -0.22 -11.14 3.87
C ARG A 15 -1.60 -11.68 4.25
N LEU A 16 -1.81 -12.02 5.52
CA LEU A 16 -3.09 -12.55 6.01
C LEU A 16 -4.23 -11.52 5.92
N LEU A 17 -3.95 -10.24 6.11
CA LEU A 17 -4.94 -9.17 5.89
C LEU A 17 -5.38 -9.07 4.42
N GLY A 18 -4.49 -9.34 3.48
CA GLY A 18 -4.81 -9.43 2.06
C GLY A 18 -5.64 -10.66 1.70
N GLU A 19 -5.35 -11.80 2.34
CA GLU A 19 -6.01 -13.08 2.06
C GLU A 19 -7.38 -13.24 2.74
N LYS A 20 -7.51 -12.78 3.99
CA LYS A 20 -8.67 -13.09 4.85
C LYS A 20 -9.52 -11.91 5.27
N SER A 21 -9.09 -10.70 5.10
CA SER A 21 -9.63 -9.49 5.74
C SER A 21 -9.36 -9.40 7.26
N PHE A 22 -9.49 -8.18 7.82
CA PHE A 22 -9.30 -7.93 9.24
C PHE A 22 -10.27 -8.73 10.12
N ASP A 23 -11.55 -8.78 9.75
CA ASP A 23 -12.57 -9.41 10.59
C ASP A 23 -12.38 -10.93 10.68
N ALA A 24 -11.96 -11.57 9.60
CA ALA A 24 -11.76 -13.02 9.52
C ALA A 24 -10.40 -13.49 10.04
N MET A 25 -9.37 -12.61 10.06
CA MET A 25 -8.05 -12.94 10.56
C MET A 25 -8.04 -13.02 12.09
N THR A 26 -7.33 -14.01 12.63
CA THR A 26 -7.15 -14.21 14.08
C THR A 26 -5.68 -14.15 14.48
N MET A 27 -5.41 -13.94 15.79
CA MET A 27 -4.05 -14.01 16.34
C MET A 27 -3.46 -15.42 16.19
N ASP A 28 -4.28 -16.48 16.17
CA ASP A 28 -3.82 -17.85 15.94
C ASP A 28 -3.35 -18.06 14.49
N ASP A 29 -4.02 -17.45 13.52
CA ASP A 29 -3.58 -17.49 12.12
C ASP A 29 -2.18 -16.90 11.97
N VAL A 30 -1.93 -15.74 12.59
CA VAL A 30 -0.63 -15.07 12.55
C VAL A 30 0.45 -15.90 13.28
N ALA A 31 0.16 -16.37 14.48
CA ALA A 31 1.08 -17.21 15.26
C ALA A 31 1.49 -18.46 14.49
N SER A 32 0.52 -19.11 13.84
CA SER A 32 0.73 -20.29 13.00
C SER A 32 1.57 -19.99 11.77
N ALA A 33 1.29 -18.87 11.09
CA ALA A 33 2.01 -18.45 9.88
C ALA A 33 3.50 -18.13 10.16
N VAL A 34 3.80 -17.63 11.36
CA VAL A 34 5.18 -17.30 11.80
C VAL A 34 5.87 -18.49 12.45
N GLY A 35 5.12 -19.53 12.83
CA GLY A 35 5.66 -20.70 13.54
C GLY A 35 6.02 -20.41 14.99
N ILE A 36 5.23 -19.57 15.70
CA ILE A 36 5.44 -19.22 17.10
C ILE A 36 4.21 -19.56 17.94
N ALA A 37 4.41 -19.75 19.26
CA ALA A 37 3.29 -19.91 20.16
C ALA A 37 2.46 -18.61 20.26
N LYS A 38 1.12 -18.70 20.33
CA LYS A 38 0.20 -17.59 20.53
C LYS A 38 0.60 -16.69 21.71
N ALA A 39 1.02 -17.29 22.83
CA ALA A 39 1.51 -16.56 23.99
C ALA A 39 2.77 -15.72 23.70
N SER A 40 3.59 -16.14 22.75
CA SER A 40 4.75 -15.35 22.29
C SER A 40 4.30 -14.15 21.47
N LEU A 41 3.27 -14.29 20.63
CA LEU A 41 2.72 -13.18 19.86
C LEU A 41 2.13 -12.09 20.76
N TYR A 42 1.39 -12.49 21.81
CA TYR A 42 0.84 -11.55 22.80
C TYR A 42 1.89 -10.80 23.64
N LYS A 43 3.14 -11.27 23.67
CA LYS A 43 4.26 -10.51 24.29
C LYS A 43 4.71 -9.33 23.42
N HIS A 44 4.43 -9.36 22.11
CA HIS A 44 4.77 -8.30 21.17
C HIS A 44 3.60 -7.35 20.92
N PHE A 45 2.38 -7.89 20.82
CA PHE A 45 1.18 -7.13 20.46
C PHE A 45 0.04 -7.52 21.38
N ALA A 46 -0.54 -6.53 22.07
CA ALA A 46 -1.57 -6.75 23.09
C ALA A 46 -2.90 -7.26 22.51
N SER A 47 -3.20 -6.90 21.26
CA SER A 47 -4.44 -7.24 20.56
C SER A 47 -4.23 -7.40 19.06
N LYS A 48 -5.26 -7.89 18.36
CA LYS A 48 -5.30 -7.93 16.90
C LYS A 48 -5.26 -6.53 16.29
N GLU A 49 -5.97 -5.60 16.90
CA GLU A 49 -6.02 -4.20 16.52
C GLU A 49 -4.62 -3.56 16.60
N ASP A 50 -3.92 -3.80 17.71
CA ASP A 50 -2.55 -3.29 17.93
C ASP A 50 -1.57 -3.87 16.89
N LEU A 51 -1.66 -5.17 16.63
CA LEU A 51 -0.86 -5.85 15.62
C LEU A 51 -1.11 -5.28 14.21
N CYS A 52 -2.38 -5.13 13.82
CA CYS A 52 -2.73 -4.62 12.49
C CYS A 52 -2.38 -3.14 12.34
N ARG A 53 -2.54 -2.36 13.40
CA ARG A 53 -2.08 -0.96 13.46
C ARG A 53 -0.58 -0.86 13.23
N ALA A 54 0.21 -1.67 13.94
CA ALA A 54 1.66 -1.70 13.78
C ALA A 54 2.08 -2.12 12.35
N ALA A 55 1.40 -3.11 11.76
CA ALA A 55 1.63 -3.51 10.38
C ALA A 55 1.36 -2.38 9.38
N MET A 56 0.27 -1.63 9.56
CA MET A 56 -0.06 -0.50 8.69
C MET A 56 0.88 0.69 8.86
N LEU A 57 1.32 0.99 10.08
CA LEU A 57 2.35 2.00 10.33
C LEU A 57 3.68 1.63 9.66
N GLN A 58 4.07 0.35 9.68
CA GLN A 58 5.27 -0.11 8.99
C GLN A 58 5.19 0.07 7.48
N ILE A 59 4.02 -0.21 6.87
CA ILE A 59 3.81 0.03 5.43
C ILE A 59 3.93 1.51 5.10
N LEU A 60 3.32 2.36 5.91
CA LEU A 60 3.39 3.81 5.74
C LEU A 60 4.84 4.32 5.83
N GLU A 61 5.61 3.81 6.80
CA GLU A 61 7.01 4.17 6.96
C GLU A 61 7.88 3.68 5.78
N ARG A 62 7.63 2.48 5.28
CA ARG A 62 8.29 1.98 4.06
C ARG A 62 7.96 2.84 2.84
N GLY A 63 6.71 3.30 2.72
CA GLY A 63 6.29 4.25 1.70
C GLY A 63 7.06 5.57 1.80
N ARG A 64 7.13 6.16 3.00
CA ARG A 64 7.91 7.39 3.27
C ARG A 64 9.38 7.22 2.93
N ALA A 65 9.98 6.11 3.38
CA ALA A 65 11.37 5.80 3.06
C ALA A 65 11.60 5.69 1.55
N TYR A 66 10.68 5.06 0.82
CA TYR A 66 10.77 5.00 -0.64
C TYR A 66 10.65 6.40 -1.28
N LEU A 67 9.69 7.23 -0.87
CA LEU A 67 9.55 8.60 -1.39
C LEU A 67 10.82 9.43 -1.18
N ALA A 68 11.49 9.24 -0.04
CA ALA A 68 12.75 9.91 0.27
C ALA A 68 13.93 9.45 -0.63
N THR A 69 13.85 8.29 -1.30
CA THR A 69 14.86 7.82 -2.25
C THR A 69 14.73 8.45 -3.63
N LEU A 70 13.57 9.05 -3.94
CA LEU A 70 13.34 9.67 -5.23
C LEU A 70 14.16 10.97 -5.36
N SER A 71 14.91 11.10 -6.44
CA SER A 71 15.70 12.31 -6.69
C SER A 71 14.82 13.56 -6.73
N ALA A 72 15.29 14.65 -6.14
CA ALA A 72 14.64 15.95 -6.21
C ALA A 72 14.46 16.42 -7.68
N ASP A 73 15.45 16.13 -8.52
CA ASP A 73 15.49 16.55 -9.94
C ASP A 73 14.59 15.69 -10.84
N LEU A 74 14.00 14.61 -10.33
CA LEU A 74 13.10 13.77 -11.11
C LEU A 74 11.82 14.56 -11.47
N PRO A 75 11.34 14.51 -12.72
CA PRO A 75 10.06 15.15 -13.09
C PRO A 75 8.91 14.66 -12.19
N PRO A 76 7.96 15.53 -11.83
CA PRO A 76 6.84 15.19 -10.94
C PRO A 76 6.05 13.97 -11.42
N LEU A 77 5.78 13.86 -12.72
CA LEU A 77 5.09 12.70 -13.30
C LEU A 77 5.88 11.40 -13.08
N ASP A 78 7.20 11.42 -13.20
CA ASP A 78 8.04 10.24 -13.03
C ASP A 78 8.09 9.82 -11.55
N LYS A 79 8.07 10.78 -10.60
CA LYS A 79 7.91 10.48 -9.16
C LYS A 79 6.59 9.76 -8.89
N LEU A 80 5.48 10.25 -9.49
CA LEU A 80 4.16 9.63 -9.34
C LEU A 80 4.11 8.23 -9.99
N ARG A 81 4.70 8.05 -11.16
CA ARG A 81 4.83 6.73 -11.82
C ARG A 81 5.67 5.77 -10.97
N GLY A 82 6.79 6.25 -10.42
CA GLY A 82 7.64 5.46 -9.52
C GLY A 82 6.89 5.00 -8.28
N LEU A 83 6.11 5.89 -7.65
CA LEU A 83 5.27 5.54 -6.51
C LEU A 83 4.26 4.44 -6.84
N VAL A 84 3.51 4.59 -7.94
CA VAL A 84 2.50 3.59 -8.34
C VAL A 84 3.17 2.27 -8.70
N ARG A 85 4.32 2.29 -9.38
CA ARG A 85 5.14 1.10 -9.64
C ARG A 85 5.51 0.40 -8.33
N TRP A 86 6.06 1.14 -7.38
CA TRP A 86 6.45 0.61 -6.08
C TRP A 86 5.28 -0.04 -5.32
N LEU A 87 4.08 0.56 -5.37
CA LEU A 87 2.87 -0.01 -4.78
C LEU A 87 2.44 -1.31 -5.48
N LEU A 88 2.43 -1.32 -6.83
CA LEU A 88 2.03 -2.49 -7.62
C LEU A 88 2.99 -3.66 -7.46
N GLU A 89 4.30 -3.42 -7.43
CA GLU A 89 5.32 -4.45 -7.19
C GLU A 89 5.10 -5.16 -5.86
N ARG A 90 4.70 -4.44 -4.80
CA ARG A 90 4.37 -5.01 -3.50
C ARG A 90 3.02 -5.69 -3.46
N LEU A 91 2.09 -5.22 -4.26
CA LEU A 91 0.79 -5.85 -4.39
C LEU A 91 0.90 -7.21 -5.09
N VAL A 92 1.68 -7.32 -6.18
CA VAL A 92 1.88 -8.59 -6.88
C VAL A 92 2.64 -9.61 -6.04
N THR A 93 3.51 -9.17 -5.11
CA THR A 93 4.25 -10.06 -4.19
C THR A 93 3.49 -10.34 -2.87
N ASN A 94 2.29 -9.82 -2.70
CA ASN A 94 1.49 -9.91 -1.46
C ASN A 94 2.23 -9.34 -0.22
N GLU A 95 3.11 -8.36 -0.41
CA GLU A 95 3.82 -7.70 0.69
C GLU A 95 2.99 -6.59 1.35
N THR A 96 1.97 -6.08 0.66
CA THR A 96 1.04 -5.09 1.21
C THR A 96 -0.36 -5.68 1.31
N PRO A 97 -1.08 -5.47 2.43
CA PRO A 97 -2.48 -5.83 2.51
C PRO A 97 -3.29 -4.88 1.61
N LEU A 98 -4.47 -5.32 1.23
CA LEU A 98 -5.47 -4.44 0.66
C LEU A 98 -5.70 -3.26 1.61
N LEU A 99 -5.66 -2.04 1.07
CA LEU A 99 -5.82 -0.82 1.87
C LEU A 99 -7.12 -0.83 2.71
N PRO A 100 -7.16 -0.06 3.81
CA PRO A 100 -8.29 -0.02 4.74
C PRO A 100 -9.65 0.32 4.11
N SER A 101 -9.67 0.94 2.93
CA SER A 101 -10.90 1.20 2.17
C SER A 101 -11.71 -0.05 1.85
N CYS A 102 -11.03 -1.21 1.73
CA CYS A 102 -11.66 -2.50 1.46
C CYS A 102 -11.97 -3.30 2.75
N ASN A 103 -11.63 -2.75 3.93
CA ASN A 103 -11.65 -3.47 5.21
C ASN A 103 -12.22 -2.58 6.32
N SER A 104 -13.54 -2.63 6.54
CA SER A 104 -14.26 -1.70 7.42
C SER A 104 -13.76 -1.71 8.88
N GLY A 105 -13.46 -2.88 9.43
CA GLY A 105 -12.96 -3.04 10.80
C GLY A 105 -11.58 -2.42 10.98
N LEU A 106 -10.65 -2.71 10.06
CA LEU A 106 -9.30 -2.13 10.08
C LEU A 106 -9.34 -0.61 9.91
N ARG A 107 -10.21 -0.11 9.01
CA ARG A 107 -10.39 1.33 8.83
C ARG A 107 -10.77 2.03 10.12
N THR A 108 -11.69 1.47 10.90
CA THR A 108 -12.11 2.05 12.18
C THR A 108 -10.94 2.17 13.16
N VAL A 109 -10.10 1.12 13.25
CA VAL A 109 -8.89 1.13 14.10
C VAL A 109 -7.92 2.23 13.66
N LEU A 110 -7.64 2.34 12.36
CA LEU A 110 -6.66 3.28 11.83
C LEU A 110 -7.14 4.73 11.88
N MET A 111 -8.43 4.98 11.65
CA MET A 111 -9.00 6.34 11.76
C MET A 111 -9.04 6.85 13.20
N ALA A 112 -8.89 6.00 14.20
CA ALA A 112 -8.73 6.39 15.61
C ALA A 112 -7.26 6.59 16.02
N ASP A 113 -6.30 6.19 15.17
CA ASP A 113 -4.87 6.30 15.47
C ASP A 113 -4.26 7.59 14.92
N ARG A 114 -3.83 8.47 15.81
CA ARG A 114 -3.27 9.77 15.44
C ARG A 114 -1.95 9.64 14.68
N GLN A 115 -1.08 8.72 15.10
CA GLN A 115 0.22 8.51 14.44
C GLN A 115 0.04 8.06 12.98
N TYR A 116 -0.92 7.17 12.74
CA TYR A 116 -1.26 6.73 11.39
C TYR A 116 -1.81 7.88 10.54
N LEU A 117 -2.74 8.68 11.09
CA LEU A 117 -3.33 9.81 10.38
C LEU A 117 -2.31 10.89 10.04
N ASP A 118 -1.47 11.28 11.01
CA ASP A 118 -0.43 12.29 10.79
C ASP A 118 0.55 11.83 9.68
N GLY A 119 0.99 10.58 9.71
CA GLY A 119 1.86 10.04 8.67
C GLY A 119 1.18 9.90 7.30
N LEU A 120 -0.11 9.53 7.27
CA LEU A 120 -0.88 9.47 6.03
C LEU A 120 -1.07 10.86 5.42
N MET A 121 -1.32 11.88 6.24
CA MET A 121 -1.44 13.27 5.77
C MET A 121 -0.11 13.75 5.18
N GLU A 122 1.01 13.53 5.86
CA GLU A 122 2.34 13.91 5.36
C GLU A 122 2.66 13.30 3.99
N VAL A 123 2.39 12.00 3.80
CA VAL A 123 2.54 11.32 2.50
C VAL A 123 1.59 11.90 1.45
N SER A 124 0.34 12.17 1.84
CA SER A 124 -0.67 12.73 0.94
C SER A 124 -0.33 14.14 0.48
N ASP A 125 0.20 14.98 1.37
CA ASP A 125 0.62 16.34 1.07
C ASP A 125 1.80 16.35 0.07
N GLN A 126 2.79 15.49 0.28
CA GLN A 126 3.92 15.36 -0.65
C GLN A 126 3.49 14.91 -2.04
N ILE A 127 2.64 13.88 -2.12
CA ILE A 127 2.10 13.40 -3.41
C ILE A 127 1.21 14.47 -4.06
N GLY A 128 0.39 15.18 -3.26
CA GLY A 128 -0.45 16.28 -3.71
C GLY A 128 0.37 17.42 -4.32
N GLN A 129 1.53 17.74 -3.76
CA GLN A 129 2.46 18.70 -4.33
C GLN A 129 2.94 18.24 -5.72
N TRP A 130 3.41 17.00 -5.88
CA TRP A 130 3.84 16.47 -7.19
C TRP A 130 2.71 16.45 -8.22
N ILE A 131 1.46 16.15 -7.80
CA ILE A 131 0.30 16.22 -8.68
C ILE A 131 0.11 17.65 -9.18
N THR A 132 0.17 18.64 -8.29
CA THR A 132 -0.01 20.06 -8.66
C THR A 132 1.10 20.54 -9.59
N GLU A 133 2.35 20.15 -9.34
CA GLU A 133 3.50 20.44 -10.20
C GLU A 133 3.32 19.81 -11.59
N ALA A 134 2.94 18.53 -11.67
CA ALA A 134 2.69 17.82 -12.92
C ALA A 134 1.51 18.42 -13.72
N GLN A 135 0.50 18.97 -13.04
CA GLN A 135 -0.60 19.71 -13.67
C GLN A 135 -0.13 21.07 -14.24
N ALA A 136 0.73 21.76 -13.50
CA ALA A 136 1.33 23.02 -13.97
C ALA A 136 2.23 22.82 -15.20
N GLU A 137 2.94 21.68 -15.27
CA GLU A 137 3.74 21.28 -16.42
C GLU A 137 2.89 20.74 -17.59
N GLY A 138 1.59 20.51 -17.39
CA GLY A 138 0.69 19.94 -18.40
C GLY A 138 0.87 18.44 -18.64
N THR A 139 1.62 17.73 -17.78
CA THR A 139 1.83 16.29 -17.86
C THR A 139 0.72 15.48 -17.21
N ILE A 140 -0.05 16.09 -16.29
CA ILE A 140 -1.34 15.61 -15.79
C ILE A 140 -2.42 16.62 -16.15
N ASN A 141 -3.62 16.13 -16.50
CA ASN A 141 -4.75 16.97 -16.89
C ASN A 141 -5.15 17.95 -15.77
N PRO A 142 -4.98 19.29 -15.97
CA PRO A 142 -5.30 20.28 -14.95
C PRO A 142 -6.81 20.44 -14.67
N ALA A 143 -7.68 19.89 -15.53
CA ALA A 143 -9.12 19.91 -15.33
C ALA A 143 -9.59 18.89 -14.27
N VAL A 144 -8.74 17.92 -13.91
CA VAL A 144 -9.04 16.94 -12.87
C VAL A 144 -8.60 17.49 -11.51
N PRO A 145 -9.48 17.60 -10.50
CA PRO A 145 -9.08 18.07 -9.18
C PRO A 145 -7.93 17.25 -8.60
N PRO A 146 -6.88 17.85 -7.98
CA PRO A 146 -5.73 17.13 -7.45
C PRO A 146 -6.11 16.00 -6.49
N LEU A 147 -7.13 16.21 -5.66
CA LEU A 147 -7.64 15.18 -4.73
C LEU A 147 -8.18 13.94 -5.46
N VAL A 148 -8.81 14.11 -6.61
CA VAL A 148 -9.31 12.99 -7.43
C VAL A 148 -8.13 12.20 -8.01
N VAL A 149 -7.10 12.91 -8.48
CA VAL A 149 -5.86 12.26 -8.94
C VAL A 149 -5.21 11.47 -7.80
N LEU A 150 -5.06 12.08 -6.62
CA LEU A 150 -4.48 11.44 -5.43
C LEU A 150 -5.20 10.13 -5.09
N TYR A 151 -6.53 10.15 -4.99
CA TYR A 151 -7.29 8.94 -4.68
C TYR A 151 -7.24 7.90 -5.81
N THR A 152 -7.15 8.33 -7.08
CA THR A 152 -6.97 7.42 -8.21
C THR A 152 -5.63 6.68 -8.12
N LEU A 153 -4.55 7.37 -7.72
CA LEU A 153 -3.24 6.75 -7.52
C LEU A 153 -3.25 5.83 -6.30
N PHE A 154 -3.85 6.24 -5.18
CA PHE A 154 -3.97 5.39 -4.00
C PHE A 154 -4.81 4.13 -4.24
N ALA A 155 -5.82 4.19 -5.11
CA ALA A 155 -6.61 3.03 -5.48
C ALA A 155 -5.75 1.93 -6.14
N ARG A 156 -4.62 2.27 -6.74
CA ARG A 156 -3.67 1.27 -7.32
C ARG A 156 -3.02 0.39 -6.26
N ALA A 157 -2.92 0.85 -5.00
CA ALA A 157 -2.38 0.05 -3.91
C ALA A 157 -3.29 -1.11 -3.46
N CYS A 158 -4.53 -1.13 -3.92
CA CYS A 158 -5.49 -2.22 -3.66
C CYS A 158 -6.28 -2.60 -4.94
N ASP A 159 -5.62 -2.52 -6.10
CA ASP A 159 -6.27 -2.76 -7.38
C ASP A 159 -6.61 -4.24 -7.57
N PRO A 160 -7.90 -4.61 -7.60
CA PRO A 160 -8.31 -6.00 -7.79
C PRO A 160 -7.90 -6.57 -9.16
N VAL A 161 -7.64 -5.70 -10.15
CA VAL A 161 -7.19 -6.12 -11.49
C VAL A 161 -5.87 -6.89 -11.40
N VAL A 162 -4.98 -6.52 -10.47
CA VAL A 162 -3.72 -7.25 -10.25
C VAL A 162 -3.98 -8.71 -9.88
N GLY A 163 -4.90 -8.96 -8.93
CA GLY A 163 -5.29 -10.32 -8.53
C GLY A 163 -5.89 -11.10 -9.70
N PHE A 164 -6.85 -10.53 -10.42
CA PHE A 164 -7.48 -11.19 -11.57
C PHE A 164 -6.48 -11.55 -12.68
N LEU A 165 -5.52 -10.68 -12.97
CA LEU A 165 -4.48 -10.95 -13.97
C LEU A 165 -3.52 -12.05 -13.50
N LYS A 166 -3.17 -12.09 -12.21
CA LYS A 166 -2.36 -13.17 -11.62
C LYS A 166 -3.07 -14.53 -11.70
N ASP A 167 -4.32 -14.56 -11.25
CA ASP A 167 -5.14 -15.78 -11.24
C ASP A 167 -5.37 -16.32 -12.66
N GLY A 168 -5.44 -15.44 -13.65
CA GLY A 168 -5.53 -15.81 -15.05
C GLY A 168 -4.28 -16.47 -15.63
N GLY A 169 -3.10 -16.29 -15.02
CA GLY A 169 -1.85 -16.97 -15.37
C GLY A 169 -1.28 -16.65 -16.76
N GLN A 170 -1.80 -15.59 -17.41
CA GLN A 170 -1.39 -15.22 -18.77
C GLN A 170 -0.19 -14.27 -18.81
N TYR A 171 0.09 -13.57 -17.71
CA TYR A 171 1.10 -12.53 -17.62
C TYR A 171 2.02 -12.78 -16.43
N ALA A 172 3.31 -12.48 -16.60
CA ALA A 172 4.26 -12.45 -15.49
C ALA A 172 4.01 -11.25 -14.59
N ASP A 173 4.41 -11.32 -13.31
CA ASP A 173 4.22 -10.24 -12.32
C ASP A 173 4.72 -8.87 -12.83
N ALA A 174 5.89 -8.83 -13.46
CA ALA A 174 6.45 -7.61 -14.05
C ALA A 174 5.61 -7.06 -15.20
N GLU A 175 5.02 -7.92 -16.04
CA GLU A 175 4.12 -7.51 -17.13
C GLU A 175 2.83 -6.93 -16.57
N ILE A 176 2.27 -7.53 -15.52
CA ILE A 176 1.07 -7.01 -14.82
C ILE A 176 1.32 -5.59 -14.33
N VAL A 177 2.45 -5.35 -13.68
CA VAL A 177 2.83 -4.02 -13.19
C VAL A 177 2.86 -3.00 -14.33
N GLU A 178 3.53 -3.32 -15.46
CA GLU A 178 3.61 -2.41 -16.60
C GLU A 178 2.25 -2.13 -17.24
N LEU A 179 1.41 -3.17 -17.43
CA LEU A 179 0.07 -3.01 -17.99
C LEU A 179 -0.82 -2.11 -17.12
N VAL A 180 -0.79 -2.28 -15.80
CA VAL A 180 -1.56 -1.44 -14.87
C VAL A 180 -1.02 -0.02 -14.83
N LEU A 181 0.31 0.17 -14.86
CA LEU A 181 0.92 1.50 -14.97
C LEU A 181 0.51 2.21 -16.25
N GLN A 182 0.57 1.52 -17.40
CA GLN A 182 0.17 2.07 -18.69
C GLN A 182 -1.29 2.51 -18.67
N THR A 183 -2.20 1.67 -18.19
CA THR A 183 -3.62 2.05 -18.10
C THR A 183 -3.87 3.20 -17.13
N CYS A 184 -3.09 3.30 -16.05
CA CYS A 184 -3.21 4.36 -15.05
C CYS A 184 -2.80 5.74 -15.61
N PHE A 185 -1.66 5.82 -16.30
CA PHE A 185 -1.08 7.10 -16.74
C PHE A 185 -1.36 7.46 -18.19
N GLU A 186 -1.64 6.48 -19.04
CA GLU A 186 -1.89 6.69 -20.47
C GLU A 186 -3.36 6.48 -20.86
N GLY A 187 -4.13 5.81 -19.99
CA GLY A 187 -5.53 5.47 -20.23
C GLY A 187 -5.70 4.32 -21.22
N LEU A 188 -6.97 4.08 -21.62
CA LEU A 188 -7.36 3.01 -22.54
C LEU A 188 -7.52 3.49 -24.00
N ARG A 189 -7.32 4.77 -24.26
CA ARG A 189 -7.53 5.35 -25.56
C ARG A 189 -6.38 5.00 -26.50
N ALA A 190 -6.71 4.45 -27.69
CA ALA A 190 -5.72 4.30 -28.76
C ALA A 190 -5.18 5.69 -29.15
N ARG A 191 -3.87 5.81 -29.30
CA ARG A 191 -3.18 7.01 -29.80
C ARG A 191 -3.02 6.93 -31.30
#